data_b1a67f57f8d9bf5ecceb054ba5e064b4
#
_entry.id   b1a67f57f8d9bf5ecceb054ba5e064b4
#
_cell.length_a   1.000
_cell.length_b   1.000
_cell.length_c   1.000
_cell.angle_alpha   90.00
_cell.angle_beta   90.00
_cell.angle_gamma   90.00
#
_symmetry.space_group_name_H-M   'P 1'
#
loop_
_entity.id
_entity.type
_entity.pdbx_description
1 polymer ?
#
loop_
_entity_poly.entity_id
_entity_poly.type
_entity_poly.pdbx_seq_one_letter_code
_entity_poly.pdbx_strand_id
1 'polypeptide(L)'
;ELVFCGYGEPTCRLEDMLWLCGKVRQASHISIRVNTNGLSDLINGRKTASEFDGLVDIISISLNASTPEKYQELCHSQFGLDALPAILSFTRQVSVYVPQVVLSVVDKDMSQKEIAECERLARQTGALFRIRAYIVD
;
A
#
# COMPACT_ATOMS: atom_id res chain seq x y z
N GLU A 1 0.23 7.65 -17.41
CA GLU A 1 -0.01 7.39 -15.99
C GLU A 1 0.98 8.19 -15.13
N LEU A 2 0.50 8.81 -14.07
CA LEU A 2 1.35 9.43 -13.05
C LEU A 2 1.50 8.44 -11.90
N VAL A 3 2.75 8.13 -11.52
CA VAL A 3 3.03 7.17 -10.45
C VAL A 3 3.85 7.85 -9.35
N PHE A 4 3.34 7.82 -8.12
CA PHE A 4 4.10 8.23 -6.95
C PHE A 4 4.77 6.98 -6.37
N CYS A 5 6.08 6.91 -6.47
CA CYS A 5 6.90 5.81 -5.99
C CYS A 5 8.33 6.31 -5.80
N GLY A 6 9.25 5.43 -5.48
CA GLY A 6 10.67 5.76 -5.45
C GLY A 6 11.35 5.32 -4.17
N TYR A 7 12.51 5.89 -3.89
CA TYR A 7 13.32 5.51 -2.74
C TYR A 7 12.75 5.96 -1.40
N GLY A 8 11.81 6.89 -1.39
CA GLY A 8 11.11 7.31 -0.20
C GLY A 8 9.67 6.79 -0.19
N GLU A 9 9.04 6.84 0.96
CA GLU A 9 7.63 6.47 1.09
C GLU A 9 6.76 7.70 0.78
N PRO A 10 5.91 7.66 -0.28
CA PRO A 10 5.12 8.84 -0.68
C PRO A 10 4.25 9.41 0.43
N THR A 11 3.71 8.57 1.32
CA THR A 11 2.82 9.04 2.38
C THR A 11 3.54 9.77 3.51
N CYS A 12 4.87 9.77 3.53
CA CYS A 12 5.64 10.66 4.40
C CYS A 12 5.44 12.13 4.01
N ARG A 13 5.08 12.40 2.77
CA ARG A 13 4.76 13.73 2.23
C ARG A 13 3.31 13.74 1.74
N LEU A 14 2.40 13.20 2.54
CA LEU A 14 1.02 12.95 2.14
C LEU A 14 0.32 14.22 1.63
N GLU A 15 0.41 15.32 2.36
CA GLU A 15 -0.29 16.55 1.99
C GLU A 15 0.21 17.10 0.65
N ASP A 16 1.53 17.09 0.43
CA ASP A 16 2.12 17.55 -0.82
C ASP A 16 1.71 16.66 -2.00
N MET A 17 1.72 15.34 -1.77
CA MET A 17 1.33 14.38 -2.79
C MET A 17 -0.14 14.56 -3.18
N LEU A 18 -1.03 14.67 -2.21
CA LEU A 18 -2.47 14.82 -2.48
C LEU A 18 -2.78 16.18 -3.11
N TRP A 19 -2.06 17.24 -2.72
CA TRP A 19 -2.18 18.54 -3.36
C TRP A 19 -1.83 18.45 -4.86
N LEU A 20 -0.73 17.76 -5.17
CA LEU A 20 -0.31 17.56 -6.55
C LEU A 20 -1.33 16.73 -7.34
N CYS A 21 -1.88 15.67 -6.72
CA CYS A 21 -2.96 14.88 -7.34
C CYS A 21 -4.15 15.76 -7.70
N GLY A 22 -4.54 16.67 -6.80
CA GLY A 22 -5.64 17.60 -7.07
C GLY A 22 -5.37 18.51 -8.26
N LYS A 23 -4.13 19.01 -8.37
CA LYS A 23 -3.74 19.85 -9.50
C LYS A 23 -3.74 19.08 -10.82
N VAL A 24 -3.26 17.84 -10.79
CA VAL A 24 -3.26 16.96 -11.98
C VAL A 24 -4.70 16.66 -12.42
N ARG A 25 -5.61 16.38 -11.47
CA ARG A 25 -7.02 16.14 -11.77
C ARG A 25 -7.69 17.33 -12.45
N GLN A 26 -7.34 18.54 -12.07
CA GLN A 26 -7.87 19.76 -12.68
C GLN A 26 -7.39 19.95 -14.11
N ALA A 27 -6.18 19.48 -14.42
CA ALA A 27 -5.51 19.74 -15.69
C ALA A 27 -5.57 18.56 -16.68
N SER A 28 -5.87 17.35 -16.22
CA SER A 28 -5.74 16.15 -17.03
C SER A 28 -6.64 15.02 -16.53
N HIS A 29 -6.93 14.06 -17.41
CA HIS A 29 -7.65 12.83 -17.09
C HIS A 29 -6.72 11.61 -16.97
N ILE A 30 -5.43 11.82 -16.79
CA ILE A 30 -4.47 10.70 -16.66
C ILE A 30 -4.74 9.90 -15.39
N SER A 31 -4.43 8.62 -15.43
CA SER A 31 -4.52 7.73 -14.28
C SER A 31 -3.43 8.07 -13.25
N ILE A 32 -3.77 8.09 -11.97
CA ILE A 32 -2.85 8.36 -10.88
C ILE A 32 -2.72 7.11 -10.01
N ARG A 33 -1.49 6.63 -9.84
CA ARG A 33 -1.15 5.48 -9.01
C ARG A 33 -0.22 5.91 -7.87
N VAL A 34 -0.46 5.35 -6.69
CA VAL A 34 0.43 5.49 -5.54
C VAL A 34 0.95 4.10 -5.16
N ASN A 35 2.26 3.94 -5.09
CA ASN A 35 2.91 2.75 -4.55
C ASN A 35 3.39 3.08 -3.14
N THR A 36 2.91 2.33 -2.14
CA THR A 36 3.13 2.67 -0.74
C THR A 36 3.39 1.42 0.10
N ASN A 37 4.02 1.61 1.26
CA ASN A 37 4.17 0.56 2.25
C ASN A 37 2.88 0.35 3.08
N GLY A 38 1.85 1.19 2.90
CA GLY A 38 0.58 1.05 3.61
C GLY A 38 0.57 1.58 5.04
N LEU A 39 1.62 2.26 5.47
CA LEU A 39 1.77 2.75 6.85
C LEU A 39 1.36 4.22 7.01
N SER A 40 0.59 4.75 6.05
CA SER A 40 0.17 6.14 6.03
C SER A 40 -0.45 6.62 7.35
N ASP A 41 -1.32 5.81 7.96
CA ASP A 41 -2.00 6.18 9.20
C ASP A 41 -1.00 6.32 10.36
N LEU A 42 -0.07 5.39 10.49
CA LEU A 42 0.94 5.46 11.55
C LEU A 42 1.94 6.59 11.31
N ILE A 43 2.36 6.79 10.06
CA ILE A 43 3.29 7.84 9.67
C ILE A 43 2.70 9.22 10.00
N ASN A 44 1.43 9.42 9.71
CA ASN A 44 0.77 10.72 9.82
C ASN A 44 0.01 10.92 11.13
N GLY A 45 -0.05 9.88 11.97
CA GLY A 45 -0.70 9.97 13.28
C GLY A 45 -2.21 10.18 13.22
N ARG A 46 -2.86 9.78 12.13
CA ARG A 46 -4.31 9.91 11.93
C ARG A 46 -4.79 8.92 10.88
N LYS A 47 -6.11 8.73 10.79
CA LYS A 47 -6.71 7.96 9.69
C LYS A 47 -6.66 8.78 8.41
N THR A 48 -6.05 8.24 7.34
CA THR A 48 -5.79 8.98 6.12
C THR A 48 -6.55 8.46 4.90
N ALA A 49 -7.22 7.31 4.99
CA ALA A 49 -7.83 6.66 3.82
C ALA A 49 -8.80 7.57 3.05
N SER A 50 -9.64 8.32 3.74
CA SER A 50 -10.63 9.20 3.11
C SER A 50 -10.00 10.36 2.35
N GLU A 51 -8.76 10.70 2.65
CA GLU A 51 -8.05 11.81 2.00
C GLU A 51 -7.65 11.48 0.55
N PHE A 52 -7.67 10.19 0.18
CA PHE A 52 -7.39 9.75 -1.19
C PHE A 52 -8.60 9.82 -2.11
N ASP A 53 -9.80 10.03 -1.57
CA ASP A 53 -11.05 10.00 -2.32
C ASP A 53 -11.06 11.03 -3.46
N GLY A 54 -11.35 10.57 -4.67
CA GLY A 54 -11.41 11.42 -5.86
C GLY A 54 -10.06 11.87 -6.40
N LEU A 55 -8.95 11.51 -5.76
CA LEU A 55 -7.62 11.97 -6.14
C LEU A 55 -6.73 10.87 -6.74
N VAL A 56 -6.91 9.63 -6.33
CA VAL A 56 -6.05 8.51 -6.72
C VAL A 56 -6.90 7.41 -7.33
N ASP A 57 -6.45 6.83 -8.43
CA ASP A 57 -7.15 5.76 -9.13
C ASP A 57 -6.72 4.38 -8.66
N ILE A 58 -5.44 4.21 -8.35
CA ILE A 58 -4.85 2.92 -7.99
C ILE A 58 -3.90 3.12 -6.82
N ILE A 59 -4.07 2.31 -5.77
CA ILE A 59 -3.08 2.20 -4.69
C ILE A 59 -2.53 0.79 -4.70
N SER A 60 -1.21 0.68 -4.81
CA SER A 60 -0.49 -0.59 -4.71
C SER A 60 0.27 -0.61 -3.39
N ILE A 61 -0.05 -1.57 -2.54
CA ILE A 61 0.45 -1.66 -1.16
C ILE A 61 1.30 -2.92 -1.03
N SER A 62 2.52 -2.76 -0.51
CA SER A 62 3.41 -3.89 -0.25
C SER A 62 3.02 -4.59 1.06
N LEU A 63 2.53 -5.83 0.96
CA LEU A 63 2.15 -6.62 2.13
C LEU A 63 3.35 -7.33 2.75
N ASN A 64 4.15 -7.97 1.93
CA ASN A 64 5.43 -8.63 2.24
C ASN A 64 5.37 -9.87 3.12
N ALA A 65 4.47 -9.97 4.09
CA ALA A 65 4.40 -11.12 5.00
C ALA A 65 2.99 -11.30 5.55
N SER A 66 2.71 -12.49 6.11
CA SER A 66 1.37 -12.84 6.59
C SER A 66 1.18 -12.69 8.10
N THR A 67 2.26 -12.47 8.86
CA THR A 67 2.17 -12.26 10.32
C THR A 67 2.97 -11.04 10.73
N PRO A 68 2.58 -10.37 11.84
CA PRO A 68 3.33 -9.22 12.34
C PRO A 68 4.80 -9.52 12.61
N GLU A 69 5.10 -10.72 13.11
CA GLU A 69 6.46 -11.14 13.43
C GLU A 69 7.29 -11.31 12.17
N LYS A 70 6.75 -11.98 11.15
CA LYS A 70 7.42 -12.16 9.86
C LYS A 70 7.63 -10.84 9.15
N TYR A 71 6.64 -9.95 9.21
CA TYR A 71 6.75 -8.62 8.61
C TYR A 71 7.89 -7.85 9.26
N GLN A 72 7.97 -7.85 10.58
CA GLN A 72 9.01 -7.12 11.31
C GLN A 72 10.39 -7.71 11.05
N GLU A 73 10.51 -9.03 10.98
CA GLU A 73 11.77 -9.70 10.65
C GLU A 73 12.28 -9.31 9.26
N LEU A 74 11.37 -9.18 8.30
CA LEU A 74 11.71 -8.85 6.91
C LEU A 74 11.94 -7.34 6.70
N CYS A 75 11.10 -6.50 7.28
CA CYS A 75 11.03 -5.07 6.95
C CYS A 75 11.68 -4.15 7.99
N HIS A 76 11.88 -4.61 9.22
CA HIS A 76 12.48 -3.82 10.31
C HIS A 76 11.81 -2.45 10.48
N SER A 77 10.47 -2.45 10.51
CA SER A 77 9.70 -1.22 10.64
C SER A 77 9.93 -0.54 11.99
N GLN A 78 9.98 0.80 11.97
CA GLN A 78 10.01 1.58 13.20
C GLN A 78 8.75 1.39 14.06
N PHE A 79 7.65 0.89 13.47
CA PHE A 79 6.39 0.65 14.16
C PHE A 79 6.27 -0.77 14.74
N GLY A 80 7.29 -1.61 14.55
CA GLY A 80 7.35 -2.94 15.13
C GLY A 80 6.17 -3.82 14.72
N LEU A 81 5.61 -4.54 15.69
CA LEU A 81 4.52 -5.47 15.44
C LEU A 81 3.20 -4.77 15.09
N ASP A 82 3.09 -3.47 15.27
CA ASP A 82 1.90 -2.71 14.90
C ASP A 82 1.82 -2.45 13.39
N ALA A 83 2.92 -2.63 12.66
CA ALA A 83 2.98 -2.30 11.24
C ALA A 83 1.99 -3.11 10.41
N LEU A 84 2.01 -4.43 10.48
CA LEU A 84 1.13 -5.27 9.66
C LEU A 84 -0.36 -5.04 9.94
N PRO A 85 -0.80 -5.02 11.20
CA PRO A 85 -2.20 -4.69 11.48
C PRO A 85 -2.63 -3.33 10.92
N ALA A 86 -1.75 -2.33 10.97
CA ALA A 86 -2.02 -1.01 10.43
C ALA A 86 -2.14 -1.03 8.91
N ILE A 87 -1.28 -1.79 8.22
CA ILE A 87 -1.35 -1.97 6.76
C ILE A 87 -2.70 -2.57 6.36
N LEU A 88 -3.13 -3.62 7.05
CA LEU A 88 -4.39 -4.30 6.73
C LEU A 88 -5.59 -3.40 7.02
N SER A 89 -5.56 -2.64 8.11
CA SER A 89 -6.61 -1.69 8.44
C SER A 89 -6.71 -0.57 7.40
N PHE A 90 -5.57 0.02 7.02
CA PHE A 90 -5.52 1.05 5.99
C PHE A 90 -6.04 0.52 4.65
N THR A 91 -5.62 -0.68 4.27
CA THR A 91 -6.03 -1.31 3.01
C THR A 91 -7.55 -1.47 2.97
N ARG A 92 -8.13 -1.98 4.06
CA ARG A 92 -9.60 -2.15 4.16
C ARG A 92 -10.32 -0.81 4.02
N GLN A 93 -9.83 0.21 4.68
CA GLN A 93 -10.46 1.54 4.66
C GLN A 93 -10.31 2.23 3.30
N VAL A 94 -9.12 2.20 2.71
CA VAL A 94 -8.86 2.90 1.45
C VAL A 94 -9.58 2.22 0.28
N SER A 95 -9.91 0.93 0.40
CA SER A 95 -10.68 0.21 -0.62
C SER A 95 -12.09 0.81 -0.82
N VAL A 96 -12.60 1.57 0.14
CA VAL A 96 -13.88 2.28 0.02
C VAL A 96 -13.75 3.52 -0.87
N TYR A 97 -12.58 4.16 -0.87
CA TYR A 97 -12.38 5.47 -1.51
C TYR A 97 -11.66 5.43 -2.84
N VAL A 98 -10.81 4.43 -3.05
CA VAL A 98 -9.97 4.32 -4.26
C VAL A 98 -10.49 3.18 -5.12
N PRO A 99 -10.70 3.42 -6.43
CA PRO A 99 -11.30 2.41 -7.32
C PRO A 99 -10.56 1.08 -7.38
N GLN A 100 -9.22 1.10 -7.33
CA GLN A 100 -8.43 -0.13 -7.39
C GLN A 100 -7.36 -0.13 -6.31
N VAL A 101 -7.44 -1.11 -5.42
CA VAL A 101 -6.45 -1.30 -4.35
C VAL A 101 -5.86 -2.69 -4.49
N VAL A 102 -4.53 -2.78 -4.51
CA VAL A 102 -3.78 -4.02 -4.71
C VAL A 102 -2.84 -4.22 -3.53
N LEU A 103 -2.91 -5.39 -2.90
CA LEU A 103 -1.87 -5.86 -1.99
C LEU A 103 -0.92 -6.78 -2.75
N SER A 104 0.36 -6.55 -2.61
CA SER A 104 1.36 -7.33 -3.35
C SER A 104 2.41 -7.94 -2.43
N VAL A 105 2.98 -9.04 -2.89
CA VAL A 105 4.15 -9.68 -2.27
C VAL A 105 5.19 -9.92 -3.35
N VAL A 106 6.46 -9.98 -2.92
CA VAL A 106 7.56 -10.41 -3.78
C VAL A 106 7.83 -11.88 -3.45
N ASP A 107 7.93 -12.73 -4.47
CA ASP A 107 7.99 -14.18 -4.30
C ASP A 107 9.35 -14.72 -3.84
N LYS A 108 10.34 -13.88 -3.63
CA LYS A 108 11.66 -14.30 -3.17
C LYS A 108 11.57 -15.01 -1.82
N ASP A 109 12.09 -16.23 -1.77
CA ASP A 109 12.18 -17.05 -0.55
C ASP A 109 10.82 -17.28 0.13
N MET A 110 9.73 -17.17 -0.62
CA MET A 110 8.38 -17.31 -0.11
C MET A 110 7.82 -18.69 -0.41
N SER A 111 7.38 -19.40 0.63
CA SER A 111 6.72 -20.71 0.44
C SER A 111 5.33 -20.53 -0.17
N GLN A 112 4.82 -21.58 -0.81
CA GLN A 112 3.45 -21.60 -1.32
C GLN A 112 2.43 -21.35 -0.20
N LYS A 113 2.69 -21.87 0.99
CA LYS A 113 1.82 -21.68 2.15
C LYS A 113 1.79 -20.20 2.57
N GLU A 114 2.95 -19.55 2.59
CA GLU A 114 3.04 -18.13 2.94
C GLU A 114 2.32 -17.26 1.91
N ILE A 115 2.49 -17.56 0.62
CA ILE A 115 1.79 -16.85 -0.45
C ILE A 115 0.27 -17.01 -0.29
N ALA A 116 -0.21 -18.21 0.01
CA ALA A 116 -1.63 -18.49 0.21
C ALA A 116 -2.19 -17.70 1.40
N GLU A 117 -1.44 -17.61 2.49
CA GLU A 117 -1.84 -16.83 3.67
C GLU A 117 -1.92 -15.32 3.35
N CYS A 118 -0.96 -14.81 2.59
CA CYS A 118 -0.98 -13.42 2.16
C CYS A 118 -2.20 -13.15 1.25
N GLU A 119 -2.51 -14.05 0.34
CA GLU A 119 -3.68 -13.93 -0.52
C GLU A 119 -4.98 -13.92 0.28
N ARG A 120 -5.06 -14.78 1.30
CA ARG A 120 -6.22 -14.83 2.20
C ARG A 120 -6.42 -13.48 2.91
N LEU A 121 -5.34 -12.90 3.43
CA LEU A 121 -5.39 -11.60 4.07
C LEU A 121 -5.86 -10.51 3.10
N ALA A 122 -5.35 -10.52 1.87
CA ALA A 122 -5.75 -9.56 0.85
C ALA A 122 -7.27 -9.64 0.58
N ARG A 123 -7.80 -10.85 0.43
CA ARG A 123 -9.23 -11.05 0.22
C ARG A 123 -10.07 -10.49 1.36
N GLN A 124 -9.61 -10.64 2.59
CA GLN A 124 -10.31 -10.12 3.77
C GLN A 124 -10.39 -8.59 3.80
N THR A 125 -9.45 -7.90 3.14
CA THR A 125 -9.46 -6.45 3.07
C THR A 125 -10.30 -5.91 1.92
N GLY A 126 -10.68 -6.75 0.97
CA GLY A 126 -11.35 -6.34 -0.25
C GLY A 126 -10.41 -5.92 -1.37
N ALA A 127 -9.10 -5.98 -1.16
CA ALA A 127 -8.11 -5.63 -2.17
C ALA A 127 -7.85 -6.79 -3.13
N LEU A 128 -7.34 -6.46 -4.31
CA LEU A 128 -6.77 -7.44 -5.23
C LEU A 128 -5.42 -7.91 -4.71
N PHE A 129 -5.02 -9.12 -5.08
CA PHE A 129 -3.73 -9.67 -4.70
C PHE A 129 -2.83 -9.84 -5.91
N ARG A 130 -1.56 -9.45 -5.78
CA ARG A 130 -0.59 -9.59 -6.86
C ARG A 130 0.72 -10.14 -6.32
N ILE A 131 1.26 -11.13 -7.04
CA ILE A 131 2.60 -11.68 -6.79
C ILE A 131 3.55 -11.02 -7.79
N ARG A 132 4.60 -10.38 -7.29
CA ARG A 132 5.63 -9.78 -8.13
C ARG A 132 6.87 -10.68 -8.11
N ALA A 133 7.43 -10.93 -9.28
CA ALA A 133 8.68 -11.68 -9.39
C ALA A 133 9.84 -10.86 -8.79
N TYR A 134 10.71 -11.55 -8.06
CA TYR A 134 11.95 -10.93 -7.59
C TYR A 134 12.87 -10.70 -8.78
N ILE A 135 13.33 -9.47 -8.92
CA ILE A 135 14.24 -9.08 -10.01
C ILE A 135 15.63 -8.88 -9.40
N VAL A 136 16.61 -9.62 -9.94
CA VAL A 136 18.01 -9.45 -9.56
C VAL A 136 18.65 -8.51 -10.57
N ASP A 137 19.21 -7.41 -10.09
CA ASP A 137 19.97 -6.47 -10.92
C ASP A 137 21.39 -6.93 -11.11
#